data_5be47f813e3e1fd22a75641bdeebd171
#
_entry.id   5be47f813e3e1fd22a75641bdeebd171
#
_cell.length_a   1.000
_cell.length_b   1.000
_cell.length_c   1.000
_cell.angle_alpha   90.00
_cell.angle_beta   90.00
_cell.angle_gamma   90.00
#
_symmetry.space_group_name_H-M   'P 1'
#
loop_
_entity.id
_entity.type
_entity.pdbx_description
1 polymer ?
#
loop_
_entity_poly.entity_id
_entity_poly.type
_entity_poly.pdbx_seq_one_letter_code
_entity_poly.pdbx_strand_id
1 'polypeptide(L)'
;MLEANEGLENIFENSVKEAEKRRHEYVTIEHVLLALVKDQGIGNVLHDFKVQVGGLIKDVEDYLDTKCNDIIAKGKEPMTPRKTASLERLMNRAFTQALFQGRQDVTSLDILISIFAEKKSYAAFFLKKHQVNKQDLIDLVSTETILDEGMAGMGGPAQPGQE
;
A
#
# COMPACT_ATOMS: atom_id res chain seq x y z
N MET A 1 -0.94 -12.98 16.80
CA MET A 1 -1.41 -13.03 15.41
C MET A 1 -1.06 -11.73 14.71
N LEU A 2 -0.60 -11.82 13.47
CA LEU A 2 -0.26 -10.63 12.68
C LEU A 2 -1.53 -9.99 12.12
N GLU A 3 -1.68 -8.69 12.31
CA GLU A 3 -2.87 -7.97 11.88
C GLU A 3 -2.50 -6.74 11.04
N ALA A 4 -3.45 -6.27 10.23
CA ALA A 4 -3.33 -5.00 9.54
C ALA A 4 -3.52 -3.88 10.56
N ASN A 5 -2.70 -2.80 10.48
CA ASN A 5 -2.95 -1.67 11.35
C ASN A 5 -4.15 -0.86 10.86
N GLU A 6 -4.64 0.06 11.67
CA GLU A 6 -5.84 0.83 11.37
C GLU A 6 -5.70 1.63 10.08
N GLY A 7 -4.52 2.21 9.84
CA GLY A 7 -4.26 2.96 8.61
C GLY A 7 -4.40 2.08 7.38
N LEU A 8 -3.91 0.85 7.43
CA LEU A 8 -4.02 -0.09 6.32
C LEU A 8 -5.46 -0.54 6.10
N GLU A 9 -6.23 -0.74 7.18
CA GLU A 9 -7.64 -1.07 7.05
C GLU A 9 -8.39 0.03 6.31
N ASN A 10 -8.09 1.30 6.61
CA ASN A 10 -8.68 2.44 5.91
C ASN A 10 -8.32 2.45 4.43
N ILE A 11 -7.08 2.09 4.09
CA ILE A 11 -6.63 1.97 2.70
C ILE A 11 -7.47 0.93 1.96
N PHE A 12 -7.69 -0.23 2.56
CA PHE A 12 -8.49 -1.27 1.92
C PHE A 12 -9.95 -0.84 1.74
N GLU A 13 -10.55 -0.19 2.73
CA GLU A 13 -11.90 0.34 2.59
C GLU A 13 -11.98 1.36 1.45
N ASN A 14 -11.00 2.25 1.36
CA ASN A 14 -10.97 3.26 0.30
C ASN A 14 -10.74 2.62 -1.07
N SER A 15 -9.96 1.54 -1.13
CA SER A 15 -9.76 0.79 -2.38
C SER A 15 -11.07 0.21 -2.89
N VAL A 16 -11.87 -0.36 -2.00
CA VAL A 16 -13.20 -0.88 -2.35
C VAL A 16 -14.10 0.25 -2.85
N LYS A 17 -14.07 1.40 -2.18
CA LYS A 17 -14.86 2.56 -2.60
C LYS A 17 -14.45 3.07 -3.98
N GLU A 18 -13.15 3.06 -4.30
CA GLU A 18 -12.68 3.46 -5.62
C GLU A 18 -13.19 2.51 -6.71
N ALA A 19 -13.27 1.22 -6.41
CA ALA A 19 -13.84 0.24 -7.33
C ALA A 19 -15.36 0.41 -7.45
N GLU A 20 -16.06 0.58 -6.34
CA GLU A 20 -17.52 0.75 -6.32
C GLU A 20 -17.96 1.98 -7.11
N LYS A 21 -17.27 3.07 -6.94
CA LYS A 21 -17.61 4.33 -7.59
C LYS A 21 -17.50 4.26 -9.12
N ARG A 22 -16.71 3.32 -9.63
CA ARG A 22 -16.55 3.06 -11.06
C ARG A 22 -17.34 1.85 -11.54
N ARG A 23 -18.08 1.21 -10.64
CA ARG A 23 -18.79 -0.03 -10.88
C ARG A 23 -17.88 -1.15 -11.38
N HIS A 24 -16.66 -1.17 -10.89
CA HIS A 24 -15.72 -2.25 -11.17
C HIS A 24 -16.08 -3.48 -10.33
N GLU A 25 -16.09 -4.65 -10.96
CA GLU A 25 -16.39 -5.91 -10.30
C GLU A 25 -15.26 -6.41 -9.41
N TYR A 26 -14.08 -5.86 -9.59
CA TYR A 26 -12.87 -6.29 -8.87
C TYR A 26 -12.16 -5.12 -8.24
N VAL A 27 -11.58 -5.39 -7.07
CA VAL A 27 -10.58 -4.51 -6.47
C VAL A 27 -9.23 -5.02 -6.92
N THR A 28 -8.51 -4.21 -7.68
CA THR A 28 -7.21 -4.56 -8.25
C THR A 28 -6.09 -3.87 -7.46
N ILE A 29 -4.85 -4.24 -7.79
CA ILE A 29 -3.67 -3.59 -7.21
C ILE A 29 -3.71 -2.08 -7.51
N GLU A 30 -4.22 -1.69 -8.68
CA GLU A 30 -4.29 -0.28 -9.06
C GLU A 30 -5.27 0.52 -8.21
N HIS A 31 -6.39 -0.10 -7.78
CA HIS A 31 -7.28 0.56 -6.82
C HIS A 31 -6.58 0.77 -5.47
N VAL A 32 -5.82 -0.21 -5.04
CA VAL A 32 -5.06 -0.10 -3.78
C VAL A 32 -3.98 0.96 -3.91
N LEU A 33 -3.27 1.01 -5.04
CA LEU A 33 -2.29 2.06 -5.27
C LEU A 33 -2.93 3.44 -5.20
N LEU A 34 -4.10 3.61 -5.82
CA LEU A 34 -4.80 4.90 -5.77
C LEU A 34 -5.13 5.30 -4.34
N ALA A 35 -5.67 4.37 -3.56
CA ALA A 35 -5.97 4.65 -2.16
C ALA A 35 -4.71 4.99 -1.36
N LEU A 36 -3.60 4.30 -1.63
CA LEU A 36 -2.32 4.57 -0.97
C LEU A 36 -1.82 5.98 -1.27
N VAL A 37 -1.80 6.37 -2.56
CA VAL A 37 -1.23 7.67 -2.92
C VAL A 37 -2.13 8.84 -2.54
N LYS A 38 -3.42 8.60 -2.34
CA LYS A 38 -4.35 9.61 -1.82
C LYS A 38 -4.30 9.71 -0.30
N ASP A 39 -3.75 8.73 0.38
CA ASP A 39 -3.60 8.77 1.83
C ASP A 39 -2.59 9.83 2.21
N GLN A 40 -2.92 10.64 3.22
CA GLN A 40 -2.07 11.77 3.59
C GLN A 40 -0.70 11.30 4.07
N GLY A 41 -0.64 10.24 4.88
CA GLY A 41 0.64 9.74 5.39
C GLY A 41 1.55 9.23 4.28
N ILE A 42 1.02 8.41 3.37
CA ILE A 42 1.79 7.91 2.23
C ILE A 42 2.15 9.06 1.29
N GLY A 43 1.21 9.98 1.05
CA GLY A 43 1.47 11.15 0.21
C GLY A 43 2.62 12.00 0.75
N ASN A 44 2.68 12.19 2.07
CA ASN A 44 3.76 12.94 2.71
C ASN A 44 5.11 12.23 2.53
N VAL A 45 5.14 10.91 2.70
CA VAL A 45 6.35 10.11 2.49
C VAL A 45 6.86 10.28 1.06
N LEU A 46 5.97 10.13 0.08
CA LEU A 46 6.34 10.25 -1.32
C LEU A 46 6.82 11.66 -1.65
N HIS A 47 6.16 12.67 -1.09
CA HIS A 47 6.56 14.06 -1.29
C HIS A 47 7.96 14.31 -0.73
N ASP A 48 8.28 13.73 0.42
CA ASP A 48 9.61 13.85 1.02
C ASP A 48 10.70 13.24 0.14
N PHE A 49 10.35 12.20 -0.62
CA PHE A 49 11.25 11.58 -1.60
C PHE A 49 11.16 12.24 -2.98
N LYS A 50 10.56 13.44 -3.08
CA LYS A 50 10.50 14.25 -4.29
C LYS A 50 9.64 13.63 -5.39
N VAL A 51 8.67 12.79 -5.04
CA VAL A 51 7.72 12.24 -5.99
C VAL A 51 6.61 13.26 -6.25
N GLN A 52 6.23 13.42 -7.52
CA GLN A 52 5.11 14.27 -7.92
C GLN A 52 3.80 13.51 -7.68
N VAL A 53 3.29 13.57 -6.45
CA VAL A 53 2.13 12.79 -6.03
C VAL A 53 0.91 13.05 -6.89
N GLY A 54 0.65 14.33 -7.23
CA GLY A 54 -0.50 14.69 -8.07
C GLY A 54 -0.45 14.04 -9.44
N GLY A 55 0.71 13.98 -10.05
CA GLY A 55 0.89 13.31 -11.34
C GLY A 55 0.66 11.81 -11.25
N LEU A 56 1.14 11.20 -10.18
CA LEU A 56 0.94 9.77 -9.95
C LEU A 56 -0.55 9.47 -9.75
N ILE A 57 -1.24 10.25 -8.93
CA ILE A 57 -2.69 10.10 -8.72
C ILE A 57 -3.42 10.20 -10.06
N LYS A 58 -3.10 11.22 -10.85
CA LYS A 58 -3.76 11.43 -12.14
C LYS A 58 -3.59 10.25 -13.07
N ASP A 59 -2.38 9.71 -13.17
CA ASP A 59 -2.11 8.57 -14.05
C ASP A 59 -2.91 7.34 -13.62
N VAL A 60 -2.98 7.07 -12.31
CA VAL A 60 -3.72 5.90 -11.82
C VAL A 60 -5.22 6.11 -12.03
N GLU A 61 -5.74 7.30 -11.76
CA GLU A 61 -7.15 7.60 -12.01
C GLU A 61 -7.50 7.48 -13.48
N ASP A 62 -6.69 8.03 -14.36
CA ASP A 62 -6.92 7.92 -15.80
C ASP A 62 -6.94 6.46 -16.25
N TYR A 63 -6.02 5.64 -15.73
CA TYR A 63 -6.01 4.22 -16.03
C TYR A 63 -7.31 3.54 -15.59
N LEU A 64 -7.72 3.76 -14.35
CA LEU A 64 -8.93 3.15 -13.82
C LEU A 64 -10.20 3.63 -14.56
N ASP A 65 -10.21 4.89 -14.96
CA ASP A 65 -11.37 5.49 -15.64
C ASP A 65 -11.48 5.09 -17.11
N THR A 66 -10.36 4.77 -17.78
CA THR A 66 -10.35 4.60 -19.24
C THR A 66 -9.88 3.23 -19.71
N LYS A 67 -9.10 2.49 -18.93
CA LYS A 67 -8.48 1.24 -19.36
C LYS A 67 -9.04 -0.01 -18.68
N CYS A 68 -10.00 0.17 -17.80
CA CYS A 68 -10.57 -0.94 -17.01
C CYS A 68 -12.02 -1.22 -17.37
N ASN A 69 -12.39 -1.01 -18.62
CA ASN A 69 -13.76 -1.20 -19.07
C ASN A 69 -14.23 -2.66 -19.00
N ASP A 70 -13.29 -3.60 -19.10
CA ASP A 70 -13.60 -5.02 -19.05
C ASP A 70 -14.03 -5.52 -17.68
N ILE A 71 -13.79 -4.75 -16.62
CA ILE A 71 -14.23 -5.12 -15.28
C ILE A 71 -15.41 -4.27 -14.77
N ILE A 72 -15.99 -3.46 -15.64
CA ILE A 72 -17.21 -2.72 -15.29
C ILE A 72 -18.39 -3.67 -15.22
N ALA A 73 -19.13 -3.63 -14.10
CA ALA A 73 -20.29 -4.49 -13.90
C ALA A 73 -21.38 -4.17 -14.91
N LYS A 74 -21.98 -5.23 -15.45
CA LYS A 74 -23.12 -5.09 -16.36
C LYS A 74 -24.39 -4.95 -15.52
N GLY A 75 -25.35 -4.16 -16.03
CA GLY A 75 -26.60 -3.93 -15.33
C GLY A 75 -26.49 -2.85 -14.27
N LYS A 76 -27.54 -2.69 -13.46
CA LYS A 76 -27.63 -1.62 -12.47
C LYS A 76 -27.76 -2.15 -11.05
N GLU A 77 -27.63 -3.45 -10.85
CA GLU A 77 -27.81 -4.05 -9.54
C GLU A 77 -26.61 -3.70 -8.66
N PRO A 78 -26.84 -3.53 -7.35
CA PRO A 78 -25.72 -3.37 -6.41
C PRO A 78 -24.81 -4.59 -6.46
N MET A 79 -23.52 -4.36 -6.32
CA MET A 79 -22.56 -5.43 -6.30
C MET A 79 -21.42 -5.08 -5.34
N THR A 80 -20.76 -6.11 -4.81
CA THR A 80 -19.60 -5.94 -3.96
C THR A 80 -18.36 -6.34 -4.75
N PRO A 81 -17.41 -5.43 -4.99
CA PRO A 81 -16.19 -5.78 -5.70
C PRO A 81 -15.42 -6.88 -4.98
N ARG A 82 -14.81 -7.76 -5.74
CA ARG A 82 -14.01 -8.86 -5.21
C ARG A 82 -12.53 -8.64 -5.48
N LYS A 83 -11.69 -9.06 -4.56
CA LYS A 83 -10.24 -8.94 -4.74
C LYS A 83 -9.77 -9.83 -5.88
N THR A 84 -8.85 -9.31 -6.70
CA THR A 84 -8.22 -10.15 -7.71
C THR A 84 -7.23 -11.11 -7.05
N ALA A 85 -6.90 -12.19 -7.76
CA ALA A 85 -5.87 -13.12 -7.28
C ALA A 85 -4.52 -12.42 -7.10
N SER A 86 -4.19 -11.47 -7.97
CA SER A 86 -2.95 -10.70 -7.85
C SER A 86 -2.93 -9.86 -6.58
N LEU A 87 -4.05 -9.24 -6.24
CA LEU A 87 -4.13 -8.46 -5.00
C LEU A 87 -3.99 -9.36 -3.77
N GLU A 88 -4.65 -10.53 -3.78
CA GLU A 88 -4.52 -11.47 -2.67
C GLU A 88 -3.09 -11.95 -2.51
N ARG A 89 -2.41 -12.24 -3.62
CA ARG A 89 -0.99 -12.64 -3.60
C ARG A 89 -0.11 -11.54 -3.02
N LEU A 90 -0.37 -10.30 -3.42
CA LEU A 90 0.36 -9.14 -2.91
C LEU A 90 0.19 -9.01 -1.39
N MET A 91 -1.05 -9.12 -0.92
CA MET A 91 -1.34 -9.03 0.51
C MET A 91 -0.64 -10.14 1.29
N ASN A 92 -0.70 -11.37 0.79
CA ASN A 92 -0.04 -12.51 1.43
C ASN A 92 1.47 -12.29 1.51
N ARG A 93 2.08 -11.74 0.46
CA ARG A 93 3.51 -11.43 0.47
C ARG A 93 3.85 -10.40 1.54
N ALA A 94 3.06 -9.34 1.64
CA ALA A 94 3.31 -8.28 2.62
C ALA A 94 3.18 -8.82 4.05
N PHE A 95 2.15 -9.63 4.32
CA PHE A 95 1.96 -10.24 5.63
C PHE A 95 3.10 -11.19 5.96
N THR A 96 3.51 -12.02 5.00
CA THR A 96 4.60 -12.97 5.19
C THR A 96 5.91 -12.26 5.52
N GLN A 97 6.21 -11.18 4.80
CA GLN A 97 7.44 -10.43 5.06
C GLN A 97 7.43 -9.77 6.43
N ALA A 98 6.31 -9.20 6.83
CA ALA A 98 6.19 -8.60 8.16
C ALA A 98 6.37 -9.65 9.25
N LEU A 99 5.79 -10.84 9.05
CA LEU A 99 5.92 -11.96 9.98
C LEU A 99 7.39 -12.39 10.11
N PHE A 100 8.10 -12.53 8.99
CA PHE A 100 9.52 -12.90 9.03
C PHE A 100 10.38 -11.85 9.71
N GLN A 101 9.96 -10.59 9.68
CA GLN A 101 10.67 -9.51 10.37
C GLN A 101 10.31 -9.43 11.85
N GLY A 102 9.44 -10.32 12.33
CA GLY A 102 9.04 -10.32 13.74
C GLY A 102 8.11 -9.20 14.11
N ARG A 103 7.50 -8.52 13.14
CA ARG A 103 6.57 -7.43 13.42
C ARG A 103 5.19 -7.95 13.77
N GLN A 104 4.43 -7.14 14.49
CA GLN A 104 3.10 -7.53 14.96
C GLN A 104 1.98 -7.02 14.05
N ASP A 105 2.27 -6.08 13.17
CA ASP A 105 1.28 -5.56 12.24
C ASP A 105 1.88 -5.30 10.86
N VAL A 106 0.99 -5.19 9.89
CA VAL A 106 1.33 -4.83 8.51
C VAL A 106 0.85 -3.41 8.28
N THR A 107 1.71 -2.58 7.70
CA THR A 107 1.43 -1.17 7.47
C THR A 107 1.18 -0.87 5.99
N SER A 108 0.70 0.34 5.72
CA SER A 108 0.50 0.81 4.36
C SER A 108 1.79 0.81 3.54
N LEU A 109 2.94 1.12 4.17
CA LEU A 109 4.23 1.06 3.50
C LEU A 109 4.59 -0.35 3.05
N ASP A 110 4.24 -1.36 3.86
CA ASP A 110 4.47 -2.76 3.47
C ASP A 110 3.73 -3.11 2.19
N ILE A 111 2.50 -2.66 2.06
CA ILE A 111 1.70 -2.90 0.86
C ILE A 111 2.30 -2.17 -0.33
N LEU A 112 2.67 -0.90 -0.16
CA LEU A 112 3.29 -0.12 -1.23
C LEU A 112 4.58 -0.79 -1.73
N ILE A 113 5.43 -1.24 -0.83
CA ILE A 113 6.68 -1.93 -1.17
C ILE A 113 6.37 -3.23 -1.94
N SER A 114 5.36 -3.98 -1.50
CA SER A 114 4.99 -5.23 -2.13
C SER A 114 4.49 -5.06 -3.57
N ILE A 115 3.96 -3.89 -3.91
CA ILE A 115 3.51 -3.62 -5.29
C ILE A 115 4.67 -3.78 -6.28
N PHE A 116 5.88 -3.40 -5.89
CA PHE A 116 7.05 -3.50 -6.77
C PHE A 116 7.33 -4.94 -7.23
N ALA A 117 6.94 -5.93 -6.44
CA ALA A 117 7.14 -7.33 -6.80
C ALA A 117 6.12 -7.83 -7.84
N GLU A 118 5.01 -7.12 -8.02
CA GLU A 118 4.02 -7.43 -9.04
C GLU A 118 4.38 -6.73 -10.35
N LYS A 119 5.46 -7.17 -10.96
CA LYS A 119 6.13 -6.48 -12.08
C LYS A 119 5.26 -6.31 -13.31
N LYS A 120 4.25 -7.15 -13.48
CA LYS A 120 3.34 -7.07 -14.63
C LYS A 120 2.15 -6.16 -14.38
N SER A 121 2.02 -5.61 -13.16
CA SER A 121 0.91 -4.72 -12.84
C SER A 121 1.15 -3.32 -13.39
N TYR A 122 0.08 -2.63 -13.73
CA TYR A 122 0.17 -1.21 -14.06
C TYR A 122 0.57 -0.39 -12.85
N ALA A 123 0.19 -0.83 -11.65
CA ALA A 123 0.59 -0.17 -10.41
C ALA A 123 2.12 -0.08 -10.31
N ALA A 124 2.81 -1.20 -10.51
CA ALA A 124 4.29 -1.20 -10.49
C ALA A 124 4.85 -0.31 -11.58
N PHE A 125 4.25 -0.32 -12.77
CA PHE A 125 4.65 0.54 -13.88
C PHE A 125 4.55 2.02 -13.50
N PHE A 126 3.43 2.43 -12.88
CA PHE A 126 3.25 3.84 -12.49
C PHE A 126 4.23 4.27 -11.41
N LEU A 127 4.52 3.40 -10.45
CA LEU A 127 5.53 3.71 -9.45
C LEU A 127 6.89 3.96 -10.09
N LYS A 128 7.26 3.12 -11.04
CA LYS A 128 8.52 3.26 -11.76
C LYS A 128 8.53 4.53 -12.62
N LYS A 129 7.44 4.79 -13.32
CA LYS A 129 7.30 5.98 -14.17
C LYS A 129 7.52 7.26 -13.37
N HIS A 130 7.00 7.31 -12.15
CA HIS A 130 7.12 8.48 -11.29
C HIS A 130 8.34 8.43 -10.38
N GLN A 131 9.28 7.52 -10.68
CA GLN A 131 10.58 7.44 -10.02
C GLN A 131 10.48 7.19 -8.51
N VAL A 132 9.46 6.43 -8.10
CA VAL A 132 9.39 5.98 -6.72
C VAL A 132 10.46 4.92 -6.52
N ASN A 133 11.34 5.13 -5.56
CA ASN A 133 12.47 4.24 -5.31
C ASN A 133 12.10 3.24 -4.22
N LYS A 134 12.09 1.95 -4.57
CA LYS A 134 11.74 0.89 -3.63
C LYS A 134 12.68 0.86 -2.42
N GLN A 135 13.98 1.05 -2.65
CA GLN A 135 14.96 0.97 -1.57
C GLN A 135 14.76 2.08 -0.54
N ASP A 136 14.39 3.28 -0.98
CA ASP A 136 14.08 4.38 -0.07
C ASP A 136 12.95 4.01 0.89
N LEU A 137 11.93 3.33 0.37
CA LEU A 137 10.78 2.90 1.18
C LEU A 137 11.18 1.78 2.14
N ILE A 138 11.99 0.84 1.68
CA ILE A 138 12.50 -0.25 2.52
C ILE A 138 13.34 0.32 3.67
N ASP A 139 14.21 1.27 3.36
CA ASP A 139 15.06 1.90 4.38
C ASP A 139 14.23 2.65 5.41
N LEU A 140 13.16 3.31 4.97
CA LEU A 140 12.26 4.01 5.88
C LEU A 140 11.57 3.04 6.85
N VAL A 141 11.05 1.92 6.35
CA VAL A 141 10.41 0.91 7.20
C VAL A 141 11.41 0.35 8.21
N SER A 142 12.64 0.06 7.77
CA SER A 142 13.69 -0.45 8.65
C SER A 142 14.05 0.56 9.75
N THR A 143 14.12 1.84 9.39
CA THR A 143 14.42 2.91 10.34
C THR A 143 13.30 3.03 11.38
N GLU A 144 12.05 3.01 10.95
CA GLU A 144 10.91 3.07 11.86
C GLU A 144 10.91 1.89 12.83
N THR A 145 11.20 0.69 12.35
CA THR A 145 11.26 -0.50 13.17
C THR A 145 12.38 -0.37 14.23
N ILE A 146 13.54 0.12 13.86
CA ILE A 146 14.65 0.33 14.79
C ILE A 146 14.28 1.37 15.84
N LEU A 147 13.63 2.45 15.45
CA LEU A 147 13.22 3.50 16.37
C LEU A 147 12.18 2.97 17.37
N ASP A 148 11.22 2.19 16.91
CA ASP A 148 10.20 1.61 17.78
C ASP A 148 10.83 0.66 18.81
N GLU A 149 11.76 -0.19 18.38
CA GLU A 149 12.47 -1.09 19.26
C GLU A 149 13.34 -0.32 20.26
N GLY A 150 13.98 0.73 19.80
CA GLY A 150 14.79 1.59 20.64
C GLY A 150 13.96 2.29 21.72
N MET A 151 12.81 2.79 21.34
CA MET A 151 11.90 3.43 22.28
C MET A 151 11.34 2.44 23.28
N ALA A 152 11.00 1.22 22.85
CA ALA A 152 10.55 0.18 23.77
C ALA A 152 11.63 -0.17 24.78
N GLY A 153 12.88 -0.24 24.32
CA GLY A 153 14.01 -0.48 25.22
C GLY A 153 14.25 0.67 26.19
N MET A 154 14.04 1.88 25.76
CA MET A 154 14.19 3.06 26.61
C MET A 154 13.05 3.20 27.61
N GLY A 155 11.89 2.67 27.30
CA GLY A 155 10.75 2.69 28.20
C GLY A 155 10.87 1.70 29.36
N GLY A 156 11.79 0.77 29.26
CA GLY A 156 12.06 -0.19 30.33
C GLY A 156 13.04 0.37 31.35
N PRO A 157 13.39 -0.43 32.37
CA PRO A 157 14.41 -0.05 33.32
C PRO A 157 15.72 0.24 32.61
N ALA A 158 16.41 1.27 33.04
CA ALA A 158 17.71 1.60 32.46
C ALA A 158 18.63 0.39 32.56
N GLN A 159 19.38 0.17 31.51
CA GLN A 159 20.32 -0.93 31.43
C GLN A 159 21.72 -0.37 31.67
N PRO A 160 22.25 -0.52 32.86
CA PRO A 160 23.64 -0.07 33.10
C PRO A 160 24.56 -0.81 32.15
N GLY A 161 25.41 -0.11 31.49
CA GLY A 161 26.28 -0.72 30.55
C GLY A 161 25.76 -0.77 29.13
N GLN A 162 24.65 -0.17 28.91
CA GLN A 162 24.07 -0.02 27.57
C GLN A 162 24.64 1.21 26.88
N GLU A 163 25.87 1.42 27.01
CA GLU A 163 26.55 2.53 26.38
C GLU A 163 26.94 2.23 24.95
#